data_129c901480051a552b276508a66d386f
#
_entry.id   129c901480051a552b276508a66d386f
#
_cell.length_a   1.000
_cell.length_b   1.000
_cell.length_c   1.000
_cell.angle_alpha   90.00
_cell.angle_beta   90.00
_cell.angle_gamma   90.00
#
_symmetry.space_group_name_H-M   'P 1'
#
loop_
_entity.id
_entity.type
_entity.pdbx_description
1 polymer ?
#
loop_
_entity_poly.entity_id
_entity_poly.type
_entity_poly.pdbx_seq_one_letter_code
_entity_poly.pdbx_strand_id
1 'polypeptide(L)'
;SLYYMQVISGVLMISTIPVWIMFISAILGIEKTNKFQIFGVILSLIGVLFIITKSDLNLIKNLDFNKGDLIMASGMFAWALYSALLKKKSYEISQITLLEVVIIIGLLFLVPIYILEMKLGNTLIVNKPFVLTLSYVVLFPGLASFFFWIKGISIIGANRAGVFLHLMPIFGSLMAIILFNEKFMFYHFLGAIFIIVGITLSNKKLKKNA
;
A
#
# COMPACT_ATOMS: atom_id res chain seq x y z
N SER A 1 11.41 -10.55 3.73
CA SER A 1 10.11 -11.12 4.20
C SER A 1 9.51 -12.09 3.18
N LEU A 2 9.56 -11.79 1.88
CA LEU A 2 8.93 -12.61 0.81
C LEU A 2 9.40 -14.06 0.75
N TYR A 3 10.61 -14.37 1.21
CA TYR A 3 11.12 -15.76 1.29
C TYR A 3 10.38 -16.64 2.31
N TYR A 4 9.71 -16.03 3.30
CA TYR A 4 9.08 -16.74 4.41
C TYR A 4 7.58 -16.59 4.46
N MET A 5 6.98 -15.86 3.52
CA MET A 5 5.60 -15.45 3.60
C MET A 5 4.78 -15.94 2.40
N GLN A 6 3.55 -16.37 2.64
CA GLN A 6 2.61 -16.64 1.56
C GLN A 6 2.17 -15.34 0.89
N VAL A 7 2.04 -15.34 -0.44
CA VAL A 7 1.62 -14.15 -1.21
C VAL A 7 0.28 -13.61 -0.72
N ILE A 8 -0.65 -14.49 -0.35
CA ILE A 8 -1.97 -14.14 0.17
C ILE A 8 -1.85 -13.33 1.47
N SER A 9 -0.99 -13.78 2.42
CA SER A 9 -0.73 -13.05 3.66
C SER A 9 -0.23 -11.64 3.38
N GLY A 10 0.70 -11.50 2.42
CA GLY A 10 1.25 -10.19 2.06
C GLY A 10 0.22 -9.21 1.53
N VAL A 11 -0.64 -9.66 0.63
CA VAL A 11 -1.71 -8.81 0.06
C VAL A 11 -2.74 -8.45 1.12
N LEU A 12 -3.09 -9.38 2.01
CA LEU A 12 -3.97 -9.10 3.16
C LEU A 12 -3.37 -8.05 4.08
N MET A 13 -2.08 -8.15 4.40
CA MET A 13 -1.40 -7.18 5.26
C MET A 13 -1.35 -5.79 4.62
N ILE A 14 -1.01 -5.68 3.33
CA ILE A 14 -1.05 -4.41 2.59
C ILE A 14 -2.45 -3.79 2.68
N SER A 15 -3.49 -4.60 2.60
CA SER A 15 -4.87 -4.12 2.67
C SER A 15 -5.27 -3.59 4.07
N THR A 16 -4.47 -3.82 5.11
CA THR A 16 -4.69 -3.21 6.42
C THR A 16 -4.14 -1.78 6.53
N ILE A 17 -3.29 -1.35 5.60
CA ILE A 17 -2.63 -0.02 5.65
C ILE A 17 -3.63 1.13 5.84
N PRO A 18 -4.77 1.21 5.13
CA PRO A 18 -5.73 2.30 5.32
C PRO A 18 -6.26 2.39 6.75
N VAL A 19 -6.45 1.24 7.40
CA VAL A 19 -6.89 1.17 8.80
C VAL A 19 -5.80 1.74 9.71
N TRP A 20 -4.54 1.36 9.51
CA TRP A 20 -3.40 1.89 10.25
C TRP A 20 -3.22 3.39 10.05
N ILE A 21 -3.35 3.89 8.81
CA ILE A 21 -3.28 5.33 8.53
C ILE A 21 -4.35 6.08 9.32
N MET A 22 -5.60 5.63 9.29
CA MET A 22 -6.70 6.25 10.02
C MET A 22 -6.47 6.21 11.55
N PHE A 23 -6.02 5.08 12.07
CA PHE A 23 -5.74 4.90 13.50
C PHE A 23 -4.61 5.83 13.97
N ILE A 24 -3.49 5.86 13.27
CA ILE A 24 -2.35 6.72 13.59
C ILE A 24 -2.73 8.19 13.45
N SER A 25 -3.44 8.56 12.37
CA SER A 25 -3.90 9.93 12.16
C SER A 25 -4.83 10.41 13.28
N ALA A 26 -5.69 9.54 13.80
CA ALA A 26 -6.58 9.85 14.90
C ALA A 26 -5.82 10.02 16.23
N ILE A 27 -4.90 9.10 16.56
CA ILE A 27 -4.09 9.16 17.79
C ILE A 27 -3.20 10.43 17.80
N LEU A 28 -2.57 10.73 16.68
CA LEU A 28 -1.68 11.89 16.57
C LEU A 28 -2.43 13.21 16.35
N GLY A 29 -3.77 13.19 16.28
CA GLY A 29 -4.60 14.38 16.06
C GLY A 29 -4.37 15.05 14.68
N ILE A 30 -3.90 14.30 13.67
CA ILE A 30 -3.53 14.83 12.36
C ILE A 30 -4.77 15.07 11.51
N GLU A 31 -5.64 14.07 11.43
CA GLU A 31 -6.89 14.14 10.68
C GLU A 31 -8.05 13.57 11.49
N LYS A 32 -9.17 14.29 11.47
CA LYS A 32 -10.41 13.78 12.06
C LYS A 32 -11.04 12.76 11.13
N THR A 33 -11.33 11.60 11.66
CA THR A 33 -12.02 10.53 10.94
C THR A 33 -13.52 10.65 11.14
N ASN A 34 -14.30 10.53 10.08
CA ASN A 34 -15.76 10.53 10.16
C ASN A 34 -16.34 9.11 9.96
N LYS A 35 -17.62 8.95 10.34
CA LYS A 35 -18.30 7.64 10.27
C LYS A 35 -18.32 7.05 8.84
N PHE A 36 -18.46 7.90 7.82
CA PHE A 36 -18.46 7.46 6.42
C PHE A 36 -17.10 6.94 5.98
N GLN A 37 -16.01 7.54 6.50
CA GLN A 37 -14.66 7.04 6.24
C GLN A 37 -14.45 5.66 6.86
N ILE A 38 -14.83 5.48 8.12
CA ILE A 38 -14.69 4.18 8.81
C ILE A 38 -15.49 3.10 8.05
N PHE A 39 -16.77 3.39 7.77
CA PHE A 39 -17.63 2.44 7.09
C PHE A 39 -17.15 2.14 5.67
N GLY A 40 -16.66 3.16 4.94
CA GLY A 40 -16.10 3.01 3.61
C GLY A 40 -14.83 2.14 3.59
N VAL A 41 -13.93 2.33 4.56
CA VAL A 41 -12.73 1.49 4.70
C VAL A 41 -13.10 0.05 5.03
N ILE A 42 -14.03 -0.18 5.95
CA ILE A 42 -14.49 -1.54 6.28
C ILE A 42 -15.14 -2.20 5.06
N LEU A 43 -16.01 -1.49 4.36
CA LEU A 43 -16.68 -2.02 3.17
C LEU A 43 -15.68 -2.37 2.05
N SER A 44 -14.72 -1.47 1.80
CA SER A 44 -13.69 -1.75 0.79
C SER A 44 -12.76 -2.89 1.21
N LEU A 45 -12.45 -3.03 2.50
CA LEU A 45 -11.67 -4.17 3.02
C LEU A 45 -12.41 -5.50 2.82
N ILE A 46 -13.73 -5.52 3.04
CA ILE A 46 -14.55 -6.70 2.73
C ILE A 46 -14.43 -7.05 1.24
N GLY A 47 -14.51 -6.06 0.35
CA GLY A 47 -14.32 -6.29 -1.08
C GLY A 47 -12.94 -6.86 -1.44
N VAL A 48 -11.89 -6.38 -0.78
CA VAL A 48 -10.53 -6.93 -0.90
C VAL A 48 -10.50 -8.40 -0.48
N LEU A 49 -11.11 -8.72 0.67
CA LEU A 49 -11.20 -10.10 1.14
C LEU A 49 -11.90 -11.01 0.12
N PHE A 50 -13.01 -10.57 -0.49
CA PHE A 50 -13.69 -11.34 -1.54
C PHE A 50 -12.76 -11.70 -2.70
N ILE A 51 -11.96 -10.73 -3.18
CA ILE A 51 -11.04 -10.97 -4.30
C ILE A 51 -9.90 -11.90 -3.89
N ILE A 52 -9.25 -11.65 -2.76
CA ILE A 52 -8.03 -12.37 -2.36
C ILE A 52 -8.35 -13.82 -1.97
N THR A 53 -9.46 -14.03 -1.26
CA THR A 53 -9.85 -15.37 -0.83
C THR A 53 -10.60 -16.15 -1.91
N LYS A 54 -10.88 -15.53 -3.06
CA LYS A 54 -11.73 -16.12 -4.11
C LYS A 54 -13.09 -16.59 -3.56
N SER A 55 -13.61 -15.89 -2.54
CA SER A 55 -14.80 -16.25 -1.74
C SER A 55 -14.67 -17.56 -0.93
N ASP A 56 -13.48 -18.10 -0.75
CA ASP A 56 -13.21 -19.24 0.13
C ASP A 56 -12.57 -18.77 1.45
N LEU A 57 -13.38 -18.72 2.51
CA LEU A 57 -12.91 -18.31 3.83
C LEU A 57 -11.95 -19.32 4.48
N ASN A 58 -11.88 -20.57 4.00
CA ASN A 58 -10.93 -21.54 4.53
C ASN A 58 -9.49 -21.13 4.21
N LEU A 59 -9.26 -20.35 3.16
CA LEU A 59 -7.94 -19.79 2.84
C LEU A 59 -7.44 -18.88 3.98
N ILE A 60 -8.33 -18.17 4.67
CA ILE A 60 -7.95 -17.34 5.83
C ILE A 60 -7.66 -18.19 7.07
N LYS A 61 -8.45 -19.26 7.29
CA LYS A 61 -8.27 -20.15 8.45
C LYS A 61 -6.96 -20.93 8.39
N ASN A 62 -6.47 -21.20 7.19
CA ASN A 62 -5.25 -21.97 6.93
C ASN A 62 -4.01 -21.07 6.74
N LEU A 63 -4.08 -19.80 7.15
CA LEU A 63 -2.91 -18.91 7.14
C LEU A 63 -2.01 -19.24 8.33
N ASP A 64 -0.81 -19.71 8.03
CA ASP A 64 0.24 -19.88 9.02
C ASP A 64 1.05 -18.58 9.12
N PHE A 65 0.90 -17.89 10.25
CA PHE A 65 1.68 -16.69 10.53
C PHE A 65 3.12 -17.05 10.88
N ASN A 66 4.05 -16.42 10.21
CA ASN A 66 5.48 -16.66 10.36
C ASN A 66 6.28 -15.37 10.63
N LYS A 67 7.60 -15.50 10.81
CA LYS A 67 8.47 -14.34 11.05
C LYS A 67 8.45 -13.32 9.90
N GLY A 68 8.23 -13.77 8.67
CA GLY A 68 8.11 -12.89 7.50
C GLY A 68 6.90 -11.97 7.60
N ASP A 69 5.79 -12.48 8.15
CA ASP A 69 4.56 -11.70 8.36
C ASP A 69 4.77 -10.59 9.41
N LEU A 70 5.53 -10.85 10.49
CA LEU A 70 5.87 -9.82 11.47
C LEU A 70 6.73 -8.70 10.88
N ILE A 71 7.73 -9.07 10.06
CA ILE A 71 8.56 -8.09 9.37
C ILE A 71 7.71 -7.26 8.41
N MET A 72 6.79 -7.89 7.68
CA MET A 72 5.87 -7.22 6.77
C MET A 72 4.93 -6.27 7.53
N ALA A 73 4.33 -6.72 8.63
CA ALA A 73 3.46 -5.91 9.47
C ALA A 73 4.17 -4.66 9.99
N SER A 74 5.43 -4.79 10.43
CA SER A 74 6.24 -3.64 10.87
C SER A 74 6.48 -2.64 9.73
N GLY A 75 6.73 -3.12 8.51
CA GLY A 75 6.84 -2.30 7.32
C GLY A 75 5.54 -1.58 6.98
N MET A 76 4.38 -2.25 7.09
CA MET A 76 3.06 -1.64 6.87
C MET A 76 2.76 -0.56 7.90
N PHE A 77 3.10 -0.80 9.17
CA PHE A 77 2.98 0.20 10.22
C PHE A 77 3.86 1.43 9.95
N ALA A 78 5.13 1.20 9.58
CA ALA A 78 6.06 2.29 9.21
C ALA A 78 5.55 3.09 8.00
N TRP A 79 5.01 2.42 6.98
CA TRP A 79 4.38 3.07 5.83
C TRP A 79 3.16 3.90 6.20
N ALA A 80 2.31 3.38 7.08
CA ALA A 80 1.13 4.08 7.56
C ALA A 80 1.52 5.31 8.40
N LEU A 81 2.52 5.19 9.28
CA LEU A 81 3.08 6.29 10.06
C LEU A 81 3.65 7.38 9.15
N TYR A 82 4.49 7.00 8.18
CA TYR A 82 5.02 7.92 7.17
C TYR A 82 3.89 8.67 6.46
N SER A 83 2.88 7.93 5.97
CA SER A 83 1.75 8.51 5.24
C SER A 83 0.93 9.48 6.09
N ALA A 84 0.68 9.16 7.36
CA ALA A 84 0.01 10.06 8.30
C ALA A 84 0.84 11.32 8.56
N LEU A 85 2.13 11.18 8.82
CA LEU A 85 3.04 12.30 9.10
C LEU A 85 3.21 13.25 7.90
N LEU A 86 3.11 12.76 6.67
CA LEU A 86 3.11 13.61 5.47
C LEU A 86 2.02 14.69 5.52
N LYS A 87 0.89 14.41 6.18
CA LYS A 87 -0.21 15.39 6.31
C LYS A 87 -0.05 16.33 7.50
N LYS A 88 0.70 15.92 8.53
CA LYS A 88 0.83 16.69 9.79
C LYS A 88 1.45 18.07 9.58
N LYS A 89 2.37 18.22 8.63
CA LYS A 89 3.10 19.45 8.39
C LYS A 89 2.95 19.88 6.94
N SER A 90 2.43 21.07 6.72
CA SER A 90 2.56 21.76 5.43
C SER A 90 4.04 22.16 5.29
N TYR A 91 4.81 21.32 4.60
CA TYR A 91 6.17 21.68 4.27
C TYR A 91 6.11 22.80 3.21
N GLU A 92 6.81 23.89 3.47
CA GLU A 92 7.04 24.96 2.48
C GLU A 92 7.99 24.55 1.36
N ILE A 93 8.26 23.23 1.24
CA ILE A 93 9.11 22.63 0.23
C ILE A 93 8.26 21.91 -0.82
N SER A 94 8.77 21.84 -2.05
CA SER A 94 8.09 21.14 -3.14
C SER A 94 7.99 19.62 -2.86
N GLN A 95 6.98 18.95 -3.44
CA GLN A 95 6.86 17.49 -3.32
C GLN A 95 8.08 16.75 -3.90
N ILE A 96 8.74 17.32 -4.90
CA ILE A 96 9.96 16.78 -5.50
C ILE A 96 11.10 16.85 -4.49
N THR A 97 11.32 18.02 -3.87
CA THR A 97 12.34 18.19 -2.83
C THR A 97 12.12 17.27 -1.64
N LEU A 98 10.85 17.11 -1.22
CA LEU A 98 10.53 16.16 -0.16
C LEU A 98 10.88 14.72 -0.54
N LEU A 99 10.58 14.31 -1.78
CA LEU A 99 10.94 12.99 -2.30
C LEU A 99 12.46 12.80 -2.35
N GLU A 100 13.21 13.81 -2.82
CA GLU A 100 14.68 13.80 -2.84
C GLU A 100 15.25 13.59 -1.43
N VAL A 101 14.78 14.33 -0.45
CA VAL A 101 15.21 14.19 0.96
C VAL A 101 14.95 12.79 1.50
N VAL A 102 13.76 12.23 1.23
CA VAL A 102 13.40 10.87 1.67
C VAL A 102 14.32 9.84 1.02
N ILE A 103 14.63 9.99 -0.27
CA ILE A 103 15.56 9.10 -0.99
C ILE A 103 16.96 9.20 -0.42
N ILE A 104 17.48 10.40 -0.21
CA ILE A 104 18.82 10.61 0.35
C ILE A 104 18.94 9.97 1.74
N ILE A 105 17.97 10.22 2.62
CA ILE A 105 17.95 9.59 3.95
C ILE A 105 17.89 8.07 3.82
N GLY A 106 17.03 7.54 2.95
CA GLY A 106 16.94 6.11 2.69
C GLY A 106 18.28 5.51 2.23
N LEU A 107 18.99 6.18 1.35
CA LEU A 107 20.32 5.75 0.86
C LEU A 107 21.36 5.73 1.97
N LEU A 108 21.34 6.68 2.91
CA LEU A 108 22.26 6.70 4.05
C LEU A 108 22.17 5.44 4.91
N PHE A 109 20.99 4.81 4.99
CA PHE A 109 20.79 3.55 5.71
C PHE A 109 21.00 2.33 4.83
N LEU A 110 20.57 2.37 3.56
CA LEU A 110 20.60 1.20 2.68
C LEU A 110 22.01 0.91 2.15
N VAL A 111 22.82 1.95 1.85
CA VAL A 111 24.17 1.75 1.31
C VAL A 111 25.10 0.98 2.27
N PRO A 112 25.17 1.28 3.57
CA PRO A 112 25.92 0.47 4.51
C PRO A 112 25.48 -1.00 4.56
N ILE A 113 24.16 -1.25 4.56
CA ILE A 113 23.60 -2.61 4.57
C ILE A 113 24.01 -3.35 3.30
N TYR A 114 23.91 -2.71 2.15
CA TYR A 114 24.31 -3.27 0.86
C TYR A 114 25.81 -3.63 0.83
N ILE A 115 26.67 -2.74 1.35
CA ILE A 115 28.11 -3.01 1.45
C ILE A 115 28.39 -4.24 2.34
N LEU A 116 27.65 -4.39 3.45
CA LEU A 116 27.77 -5.56 4.32
C LEU A 116 27.32 -6.85 3.60
N GLU A 117 26.21 -6.81 2.86
CA GLU A 117 25.74 -7.96 2.07
C GLU A 117 26.76 -8.38 1.01
N MET A 118 27.40 -7.44 0.33
CA MET A 118 28.47 -7.75 -0.63
C MET A 118 29.68 -8.42 0.06
N LYS A 119 30.07 -7.96 1.25
CA LYS A 119 31.18 -8.58 2.02
C LYS A 119 30.83 -9.99 2.48
N LEU A 120 29.55 -10.31 2.66
CA LEU A 120 29.08 -11.65 3.00
C LEU A 120 28.99 -12.62 1.79
N GLY A 121 29.48 -12.18 0.62
CA GLY A 121 29.56 -13.02 -0.57
C GLY A 121 28.34 -12.96 -1.50
N ASN A 122 27.38 -12.11 -1.22
CA ASN A 122 26.25 -11.88 -2.12
C ASN A 122 26.73 -11.03 -3.31
N THR A 123 26.79 -11.63 -4.49
CA THR A 123 27.22 -10.94 -5.72
C THR A 123 26.02 -10.57 -6.56
N LEU A 124 26.03 -9.36 -7.10
CA LEU A 124 24.99 -8.87 -7.97
C LEU A 124 25.38 -9.17 -9.43
N ILE A 125 24.57 -9.96 -10.12
CA ILE A 125 24.79 -10.27 -11.54
C ILE A 125 24.11 -9.17 -12.37
N VAL A 126 24.91 -8.29 -12.93
CA VAL A 126 24.41 -7.22 -13.82
C VAL A 126 24.31 -7.76 -15.24
N ASN A 127 23.10 -7.99 -15.69
CA ASN A 127 22.78 -8.37 -17.06
C ASN A 127 21.67 -7.50 -17.64
N LYS A 128 21.38 -7.63 -18.93
CA LYS A 128 20.34 -6.83 -19.60
C LYS A 128 18.95 -6.92 -18.95
N PRO A 129 18.42 -8.12 -18.60
CA PRO A 129 17.17 -8.22 -17.86
C PRO A 129 17.19 -7.49 -16.53
N PHE A 130 18.29 -7.61 -15.75
CA PHE A 130 18.45 -6.89 -14.49
C PHE A 130 18.35 -5.38 -14.68
N VAL A 131 19.09 -4.80 -15.66
CA VAL A 131 19.07 -3.36 -15.92
C VAL A 131 17.67 -2.89 -16.32
N LEU A 132 16.99 -3.62 -17.20
CA LEU A 132 15.63 -3.28 -17.63
C LEU A 132 14.64 -3.32 -16.46
N THR A 133 14.69 -4.38 -15.64
CA THR A 133 13.83 -4.51 -14.46
C THR A 133 14.12 -3.43 -13.44
N LEU A 134 15.40 -3.15 -13.16
CA LEU A 134 15.81 -2.10 -12.23
C LEU A 134 15.33 -0.73 -12.72
N SER A 135 15.53 -0.42 -14.00
CA SER A 135 15.06 0.85 -14.59
C SER A 135 13.55 1.01 -14.45
N TYR A 136 12.78 -0.05 -14.74
CA TYR A 136 11.34 -0.05 -14.54
C TYR A 136 10.95 0.21 -13.07
N VAL A 137 11.56 -0.51 -12.13
CA VAL A 137 11.26 -0.40 -10.70
C VAL A 137 11.64 0.97 -10.15
N VAL A 138 12.76 1.55 -10.58
CA VAL A 138 13.17 2.88 -10.15
C VAL A 138 12.23 3.95 -10.68
N LEU A 139 11.90 3.92 -11.97
CA LEU A 139 11.12 4.99 -12.60
C LEU A 139 9.63 4.95 -12.18
N PHE A 140 9.00 3.76 -12.19
CA PHE A 140 7.55 3.65 -11.96
C PHE A 140 7.18 3.43 -10.48
N PRO A 141 7.47 2.30 -9.84
CA PRO A 141 7.14 2.13 -8.43
C PRO A 141 7.96 3.06 -7.51
N GLY A 142 9.23 3.32 -7.86
CA GLY A 142 10.11 4.16 -7.04
C GLY A 142 9.76 5.64 -7.14
N LEU A 143 10.03 6.28 -8.26
CA LEU A 143 9.90 7.73 -8.38
C LEU A 143 8.46 8.18 -8.62
N ALA A 144 7.81 7.65 -9.67
CA ALA A 144 6.49 8.13 -10.08
C ALA A 144 5.43 7.84 -9.01
N SER A 145 5.37 6.61 -8.48
CA SER A 145 4.36 6.23 -7.49
C SER A 145 4.53 6.99 -6.18
N PHE A 146 5.77 7.17 -5.69
CA PHE A 146 6.02 7.96 -4.49
C PHE A 146 5.66 9.43 -4.68
N PHE A 147 6.02 10.02 -5.82
CA PHE A 147 5.64 11.40 -6.13
C PHE A 147 4.12 11.57 -6.13
N PHE A 148 3.39 10.69 -6.82
CA PHE A 148 1.92 10.76 -6.84
C PHE A 148 1.30 10.45 -5.47
N TRP A 149 1.91 9.59 -4.66
CA TRP A 149 1.49 9.32 -3.29
C TRP A 149 1.59 10.57 -2.42
N ILE A 150 2.76 11.21 -2.39
CA ILE A 150 2.98 12.45 -1.64
C ILE A 150 1.99 13.53 -2.11
N LYS A 151 1.85 13.72 -3.43
CA LYS A 151 0.91 14.68 -4.02
C LYS A 151 -0.53 14.34 -3.69
N GLY A 152 -0.94 13.09 -3.74
CA GLY A 152 -2.26 12.64 -3.37
C GLY A 152 -2.60 12.98 -1.92
N ILE A 153 -1.70 12.64 -0.99
CA ILE A 153 -1.86 12.97 0.44
C ILE A 153 -1.96 14.48 0.65
N SER A 154 -1.16 15.29 -0.04
CA SER A 154 -1.21 16.75 0.09
C SER A 154 -2.58 17.33 -0.31
N ILE A 155 -3.23 16.74 -1.32
CA ILE A 155 -4.51 17.23 -1.88
C ILE A 155 -5.71 16.73 -1.07
N ILE A 156 -5.81 15.40 -0.85
CA ILE A 156 -7.01 14.79 -0.27
C ILE A 156 -6.86 14.31 1.17
N GLY A 157 -5.64 14.33 1.71
CA GLY A 157 -5.29 13.84 3.05
C GLY A 157 -4.93 12.36 3.07
N ALA A 158 -4.26 11.95 4.16
CA ALA A 158 -3.73 10.59 4.31
C ALA A 158 -4.84 9.54 4.44
N ASN A 159 -5.88 9.83 5.23
CA ASN A 159 -7.00 8.92 5.45
C ASN A 159 -7.74 8.59 4.15
N ARG A 160 -7.95 9.59 3.28
CA ARG A 160 -8.63 9.39 1.99
C ARG A 160 -7.72 8.76 0.96
N ALA A 161 -6.47 9.18 0.89
CA ALA A 161 -5.49 8.60 -0.03
C ALA A 161 -5.27 7.11 0.27
N GLY A 162 -5.18 6.75 1.55
CA GLY A 162 -4.97 5.37 1.98
C GLY A 162 -5.98 4.38 1.42
N VAL A 163 -7.25 4.74 1.40
CA VAL A 163 -8.33 3.82 0.92
C VAL A 163 -8.14 3.41 -0.54
N PHE A 164 -7.48 4.24 -1.36
CA PHE A 164 -7.20 3.89 -2.76
C PHE A 164 -6.23 2.70 -2.90
N LEU A 165 -5.48 2.33 -1.86
CA LEU A 165 -4.67 1.11 -1.87
C LEU A 165 -5.52 -0.15 -2.04
N HIS A 166 -6.80 -0.12 -1.65
CA HIS A 166 -7.72 -1.23 -1.91
C HIS A 166 -8.04 -1.45 -3.40
N LEU A 167 -7.63 -0.55 -4.31
CA LEU A 167 -7.70 -0.80 -5.75
C LEU A 167 -6.66 -1.81 -6.24
N MET A 168 -5.58 -2.06 -5.47
CA MET A 168 -4.52 -2.98 -5.88
C MET A 168 -5.03 -4.39 -6.25
N PRO A 169 -5.92 -5.04 -5.47
CA PRO A 169 -6.48 -6.34 -5.85
C PRO A 169 -7.32 -6.30 -7.13
N ILE A 170 -8.02 -5.19 -7.40
CA ILE A 170 -8.78 -5.03 -8.65
C ILE A 170 -7.83 -5.01 -9.83
N PHE A 171 -6.81 -4.15 -9.79
CA PHE A 171 -5.83 -4.06 -10.88
C PHE A 171 -5.01 -5.35 -11.00
N GLY A 172 -4.64 -5.98 -9.88
CA GLY A 172 -3.96 -7.27 -9.89
C GLY A 172 -4.77 -8.35 -10.57
N SER A 173 -6.06 -8.48 -10.23
CA SER A 173 -6.97 -9.44 -10.88
C SER A 173 -7.17 -9.13 -12.37
N LEU A 174 -7.30 -7.86 -12.74
CA LEU A 174 -7.43 -7.45 -14.13
C LEU A 174 -6.18 -7.83 -14.93
N MET A 175 -4.99 -7.59 -14.38
CA MET A 175 -3.74 -8.00 -15.01
C MET A 175 -3.63 -9.53 -15.12
N ALA A 176 -4.05 -10.28 -14.10
CA ALA A 176 -4.07 -11.73 -14.13
C ALA A 176 -4.98 -12.27 -15.25
N ILE A 177 -6.16 -11.68 -15.43
CA ILE A 177 -7.11 -12.03 -16.49
C ILE A 177 -6.50 -11.73 -17.88
N ILE A 178 -5.90 -10.53 -18.05
CA ILE A 178 -5.39 -10.10 -19.37
C ILE A 178 -4.09 -10.82 -19.75
N LEU A 179 -3.14 -10.95 -18.80
CA LEU A 179 -1.79 -11.44 -19.12
C LEU A 179 -1.67 -12.97 -18.97
N PHE A 180 -2.42 -13.56 -18.05
CA PHE A 180 -2.34 -14.99 -17.75
C PHE A 180 -3.59 -15.77 -18.15
N ASN A 181 -4.54 -15.12 -18.87
CA ASN A 181 -5.79 -15.73 -19.32
C ASN A 181 -6.60 -16.39 -18.17
N GLU A 182 -6.53 -15.82 -16.95
CA GLU A 182 -7.37 -16.28 -15.85
C GLU A 182 -8.85 -15.98 -16.15
N LYS A 183 -9.75 -16.85 -15.67
CA LYS A 183 -11.18 -16.65 -15.87
C LYS A 183 -11.72 -15.57 -14.96
N PHE A 184 -12.50 -14.65 -15.53
CA PHE A 184 -13.27 -13.69 -14.72
C PHE A 184 -14.35 -14.44 -13.94
N MET A 185 -14.32 -14.33 -12.62
CA MET A 185 -15.24 -15.01 -11.70
C MET A 185 -16.11 -14.00 -10.95
N PHE A 186 -17.25 -14.45 -10.43
CA PHE A 186 -18.21 -13.60 -9.75
C PHE A 186 -17.64 -12.87 -8.54
N TYR A 187 -16.69 -13.45 -7.83
CA TYR A 187 -16.03 -12.79 -6.70
C TYR A 187 -15.18 -11.56 -7.09
N HIS A 188 -14.64 -11.53 -8.31
CA HIS A 188 -13.98 -10.33 -8.83
C HIS A 188 -14.96 -9.18 -8.98
N PHE A 189 -16.14 -9.46 -9.50
CA PHE A 189 -17.21 -8.47 -9.70
C PHE A 189 -17.73 -7.93 -8.38
N LEU A 190 -18.14 -8.81 -7.45
CA LEU A 190 -18.62 -8.40 -6.13
C LEU A 190 -17.56 -7.65 -5.33
N GLY A 191 -16.33 -8.15 -5.29
CA GLY A 191 -15.24 -7.50 -4.61
C GLY A 191 -14.94 -6.11 -5.16
N ALA A 192 -14.95 -5.96 -6.49
CA ALA A 192 -14.77 -4.65 -7.12
C ALA A 192 -15.88 -3.66 -6.75
N ILE A 193 -17.15 -4.10 -6.72
CA ILE A 193 -18.27 -3.24 -6.30
C ILE A 193 -18.05 -2.78 -4.86
N PHE A 194 -17.76 -3.68 -3.91
CA PHE A 194 -17.54 -3.31 -2.51
C PHE A 194 -16.36 -2.34 -2.35
N ILE A 195 -15.27 -2.55 -3.10
CA ILE A 195 -14.12 -1.64 -3.07
C ILE A 195 -14.51 -0.27 -3.60
N ILE A 196 -15.15 -0.17 -4.76
CA ILE A 196 -15.51 1.11 -5.38
C ILE A 196 -16.52 1.87 -4.53
N VAL A 197 -17.54 1.20 -4.02
CA VAL A 197 -18.55 1.81 -3.13
C VAL A 197 -17.89 2.26 -1.84
N GLY A 198 -17.01 1.44 -1.25
CA GLY A 198 -16.28 1.75 -0.03
C GLY A 198 -15.37 2.97 -0.20
N ILE A 199 -14.61 3.05 -1.29
CA ILE A 199 -13.77 4.21 -1.62
C ILE A 199 -14.64 5.47 -1.80
N THR A 200 -15.72 5.37 -2.55
CA THR A 200 -16.64 6.50 -2.79
C THR A 200 -17.22 7.00 -1.48
N LEU A 201 -17.66 6.10 -0.61
CA LEU A 201 -18.22 6.43 0.69
C LEU A 201 -17.16 7.06 1.60
N SER A 202 -15.95 6.50 1.65
CA SER A 202 -14.85 7.04 2.44
C SER A 202 -14.46 8.46 2.00
N ASN A 203 -14.60 8.78 0.72
CA ASN A 203 -14.26 10.09 0.18
C ASN A 203 -15.41 11.13 0.25
N LYS A 204 -16.60 10.74 0.76
CA LYS A 204 -17.72 11.65 0.90
C LYS A 204 -17.38 12.78 1.86
N LYS A 205 -17.45 14.03 1.36
CA LYS A 205 -17.31 15.22 2.21
C LYS A 205 -18.59 15.39 3.02
N LEU A 206 -18.46 15.49 4.34
CA LEU A 206 -19.57 16.01 5.15
C LEU A 206 -19.80 17.47 4.74
N LYS A 207 -21.04 17.84 4.39
CA LYS A 207 -21.41 19.25 4.32
C LYS A 207 -21.12 19.83 5.71
N LYS A 208 -20.23 20.81 5.81
CA LYS A 208 -20.18 21.66 6.98
C LYS A 208 -21.57 22.32 7.09
N ASN A 209 -22.34 21.92 8.08
CA ASN A 209 -23.49 22.73 8.45
C ASN A 209 -22.90 24.07 8.87
N ALA A 210 -23.30 25.11 8.13
CA ALA A 210 -22.93 26.49 8.38
C ALA A 210 -23.47 26.93 9.75
#